data_c4d2e0b28b00d526db7ef52aaf61dffe
#
_entry.id   c4d2e0b28b00d526db7ef52aaf61dffe
#
_cell.length_a   1.000
_cell.length_b   1.000
_cell.length_c   1.000
_cell.angle_alpha   90.00
_cell.angle_beta   90.00
_cell.angle_gamma   90.00
#
_symmetry.space_group_name_H-M   'P 1'
#
loop_
_entity.id
_entity.type
_entity.pdbx_description
1 polymer ?
#
loop_
_entity_poly.entity_id
_entity_poly.type
_entity_poly.pdbx_seq_one_letter_code
_entity_poly.pdbx_strand_id
1 'polypeptide(L)'
;MKKIFLLSFLIMLLQGAAHAADVPIDIRVNGEYIKTDSEPVIRSGVTYAPIRAIADSLRADSVSWNDTTKTAGVNIDGKTVSLTIGSSKAYINGSPSTMNGKAFISNGRTYVPVRSLANIFNAKVNWDGQYYNVEISKPSVNVPESMIDKTFTHDELYWLAKIINAESGGEIQKGKVAVGDVILNRVESPLFPDTIYGVIFDTTYSVQFEPILNGSIYENASIHSIGAAKTSLTNASTIGKCLYFLNPTIAQSSWIQKNRVFYKTIGNHDFYL
;
A
#
# COMPACT_ATOMS: atom_id res chain seq x y z
N MET A 1 32.75 3.45 -60.42
CA MET A 1 31.45 3.27 -59.83
C MET A 1 31.61 2.68 -58.43
N LYS A 2 31.64 3.51 -57.38
CA LYS A 2 31.75 3.06 -55.97
C LYS A 2 30.36 2.87 -55.40
N LYS A 3 29.99 1.64 -55.01
CA LYS A 3 28.73 1.32 -54.34
C LYS A 3 28.89 1.66 -52.86
N ILE A 4 28.12 2.65 -52.39
CA ILE A 4 27.99 2.99 -50.97
C ILE A 4 26.93 2.08 -50.39
N PHE A 5 27.33 1.20 -49.46
CA PHE A 5 26.43 0.41 -48.65
C PHE A 5 25.97 1.28 -47.46
N LEU A 6 24.69 1.67 -47.48
CA LEU A 6 24.04 2.32 -46.35
C LEU A 6 23.67 1.22 -45.33
N LEU A 7 24.40 1.16 -44.22
CA LEU A 7 24.08 0.27 -43.08
C LEU A 7 23.11 1.04 -42.21
N SER A 8 21.80 0.75 -42.34
CA SER A 8 20.78 1.30 -41.46
C SER A 8 20.85 0.57 -40.10
N PHE A 9 21.37 1.27 -39.10
CA PHE A 9 21.41 0.82 -37.71
C PHE A 9 20.01 1.02 -37.12
N LEU A 10 19.22 -0.09 -37.03
CA LEU A 10 17.94 -0.13 -36.36
C LEU A 10 18.21 -0.12 -34.87
N ILE A 11 18.16 1.05 -34.23
CA ILE A 11 18.16 1.19 -32.78
C ILE A 11 16.81 0.69 -32.29
N MET A 12 16.77 -0.57 -31.82
CA MET A 12 15.65 -1.11 -31.07
C MET A 12 15.66 -0.43 -29.68
N LEU A 13 14.86 0.59 -29.52
CA LEU A 13 14.53 1.15 -28.21
C LEU A 13 13.80 0.06 -27.41
N LEU A 14 14.55 -0.68 -26.60
CA LEU A 14 14.01 -1.41 -25.47
C LEU A 14 13.43 -0.35 -24.52
N GLN A 15 12.17 -0.01 -24.72
CA GLN A 15 11.38 0.60 -23.67
C GLN A 15 11.23 -0.47 -22.59
N GLY A 16 12.15 -0.47 -21.64
CA GLY A 16 11.94 -1.13 -20.36
C GLY A 16 10.63 -0.57 -19.81
N ALA A 17 9.58 -1.38 -19.78
CA ALA A 17 8.41 -1.05 -18.99
C ALA A 17 8.94 -0.87 -17.56
N ALA A 18 9.03 0.39 -17.12
CA ALA A 18 9.19 0.68 -15.71
C ALA A 18 7.97 0.01 -15.05
N HIS A 19 8.20 -1.14 -14.41
CA HIS A 19 7.24 -1.70 -13.50
C HIS A 19 7.03 -0.59 -12.46
N ALA A 20 5.85 0.02 -12.48
CA ALA A 20 5.41 0.82 -11.36
C ALA A 20 5.65 -0.05 -10.14
N ALA A 21 6.47 0.41 -9.19
CA ALA A 21 6.70 -0.33 -7.96
C ALA A 21 5.32 -0.66 -7.41
N ASP A 22 5.02 -1.96 -7.22
CA ASP A 22 3.69 -2.42 -6.83
C ASP A 22 3.34 -1.73 -5.52
N VAL A 23 2.43 -0.76 -5.58
CA VAL A 23 1.96 -0.08 -4.38
C VAL A 23 1.10 -1.08 -3.62
N PRO A 24 1.39 -1.36 -2.35
CA PRO A 24 0.62 -2.29 -1.56
C PRO A 24 -0.86 -1.89 -1.52
N ILE A 25 -1.72 -2.87 -1.78
CA ILE A 25 -3.17 -2.70 -1.74
C ILE A 25 -3.65 -3.24 -0.41
N ASP A 26 -4.38 -2.43 0.35
CA ASP A 26 -5.01 -2.89 1.58
C ASP A 26 -6.48 -3.23 1.33
N ILE A 27 -7.02 -4.09 2.17
CA ILE A 27 -8.44 -4.36 2.27
C ILE A 27 -8.93 -3.78 3.59
N ARG A 28 -10.02 -2.99 3.52
CA ARG A 28 -10.72 -2.52 4.72
C ARG A 28 -12.13 -3.10 4.73
N VAL A 29 -12.59 -3.47 5.91
CA VAL A 29 -13.97 -3.93 6.13
C VAL A 29 -14.57 -3.08 7.23
N ASN A 30 -15.63 -2.34 6.90
CA ASN A 30 -16.29 -1.41 7.82
C ASN A 30 -15.33 -0.39 8.47
N GLY A 31 -14.32 0.06 7.70
CA GLY A 31 -13.32 1.01 8.17
C GLY A 31 -12.06 0.39 8.80
N GLU A 32 -12.06 -0.90 9.13
CA GLU A 32 -10.90 -1.59 9.73
C GLU A 32 -10.00 -2.20 8.67
N TYR A 33 -8.69 -2.01 8.79
CA TYR A 33 -7.70 -2.72 7.98
C TYR A 33 -7.68 -4.21 8.31
N ILE A 34 -7.64 -5.06 7.29
CA ILE A 34 -7.76 -6.50 7.45
C ILE A 34 -6.42 -7.18 7.22
N LYS A 35 -6.04 -8.07 8.15
CA LYS A 35 -4.91 -8.96 7.96
C LYS A 35 -5.10 -9.85 6.75
N THR A 36 -4.11 -9.85 5.87
CA THR A 36 -4.03 -10.77 4.74
C THR A 36 -2.76 -11.59 4.86
N ASP A 37 -2.86 -12.90 4.76
CA ASP A 37 -1.71 -13.81 4.80
C ASP A 37 -0.93 -13.86 3.48
N SER A 38 -1.34 -13.07 2.51
CA SER A 38 -0.67 -12.79 1.24
C SER A 38 -1.28 -11.53 0.63
N GLU A 39 -0.45 -10.69 0.02
CA GLU A 39 -0.85 -9.38 -0.48
C GLU A 39 -1.96 -9.45 -1.54
N PRO A 40 -3.00 -8.60 -1.43
CA PRO A 40 -3.96 -8.39 -2.52
C PRO A 40 -3.26 -7.89 -3.78
N VAL A 41 -3.80 -8.23 -4.95
CA VAL A 41 -3.21 -7.85 -6.24
C VAL A 41 -4.25 -7.33 -7.22
N ILE A 42 -3.85 -6.42 -8.10
CA ILE A 42 -4.67 -6.02 -9.25
C ILE A 42 -4.19 -6.78 -10.48
N ARG A 43 -5.11 -7.47 -11.16
CA ARG A 43 -4.87 -8.11 -12.46
C ARG A 43 -5.95 -7.69 -13.44
N SER A 44 -5.53 -7.10 -14.56
CA SER A 44 -6.46 -6.62 -15.61
C SER A 44 -7.59 -5.74 -15.06
N GLY A 45 -7.28 -4.83 -14.12
CA GLY A 45 -8.25 -3.91 -13.52
C GLY A 45 -9.19 -4.54 -12.47
N VAL A 46 -8.96 -5.79 -12.09
CA VAL A 46 -9.70 -6.49 -11.03
C VAL A 46 -8.81 -6.69 -9.83
N THR A 47 -9.29 -6.28 -8.66
CA THR A 47 -8.61 -6.56 -7.39
C THR A 47 -8.96 -7.95 -6.89
N TYR A 48 -7.91 -8.71 -6.55
CA TYR A 48 -7.99 -10.05 -5.99
C TYR A 48 -7.36 -10.06 -4.60
N ALA A 49 -7.91 -10.88 -3.73
CA ALA A 49 -7.35 -11.13 -2.40
C ALA A 49 -7.48 -12.63 -2.05
N PRO A 50 -6.71 -13.12 -1.06
CA PRO A 50 -6.92 -14.44 -0.50
C PRO A 50 -8.35 -14.61 -0.01
N ILE A 51 -9.00 -15.69 -0.42
CA ILE A 51 -10.43 -15.94 -0.14
C ILE A 51 -10.73 -15.91 1.36
N ARG A 52 -9.82 -16.44 2.20
CA ARG A 52 -9.98 -16.47 3.65
C ARG A 52 -9.98 -15.06 4.26
N ALA A 53 -9.11 -14.18 3.81
CA ALA A 53 -9.06 -12.80 4.31
C ALA A 53 -10.43 -12.11 4.19
N ILE A 54 -11.09 -12.25 3.05
CA ILE A 54 -12.43 -11.68 2.83
C ILE A 54 -13.51 -12.44 3.61
N ALA A 55 -13.49 -13.78 3.54
CA ALA A 55 -14.51 -14.61 4.18
C ALA A 55 -14.50 -14.47 5.71
N ASP A 56 -13.32 -14.60 6.32
CA ASP A 56 -13.18 -14.55 7.77
C ASP A 56 -13.46 -13.14 8.33
N SER A 57 -13.05 -12.08 7.62
CA SER A 57 -13.38 -10.70 8.01
C SER A 57 -14.88 -10.39 7.95
N LEU A 58 -15.61 -11.07 7.07
CA LEU A 58 -17.07 -10.99 6.95
C LEU A 58 -17.80 -12.02 7.81
N ARG A 59 -17.10 -12.73 8.70
CA ARG A 59 -17.63 -13.77 9.60
C ARG A 59 -18.27 -14.94 8.87
N ALA A 60 -17.60 -15.46 7.86
CA ALA A 60 -18.01 -16.71 7.24
C ALA A 60 -18.02 -17.86 8.25
N ASP A 61 -19.05 -18.72 8.18
CA ASP A 61 -19.19 -19.91 9.02
C ASP A 61 -18.09 -20.93 8.74
N SER A 62 -17.68 -21.04 7.47
CA SER A 62 -16.60 -21.93 7.05
C SER A 62 -16.00 -21.54 5.69
N VAL A 63 -14.71 -21.87 5.54
CA VAL A 63 -14.00 -21.85 4.26
C VAL A 63 -13.38 -23.22 4.04
N SER A 64 -13.72 -23.89 2.94
CA SER A 64 -13.29 -25.23 2.58
C SER A 64 -12.53 -25.27 1.27
N TRP A 65 -11.78 -26.37 1.08
CA TRP A 65 -11.06 -26.64 -0.15
C TRP A 65 -11.27 -28.09 -0.58
N ASN A 66 -11.60 -28.29 -1.83
CA ASN A 66 -11.66 -29.62 -2.45
C ASN A 66 -10.51 -29.75 -3.46
N ASP A 67 -9.52 -30.57 -3.12
CA ASP A 67 -8.32 -30.73 -3.93
C ASP A 67 -8.57 -31.48 -5.23
N THR A 68 -9.53 -32.39 -5.26
CA THR A 68 -9.88 -33.17 -6.47
C THR A 68 -10.51 -32.28 -7.53
N THR A 69 -11.47 -31.45 -7.14
CA THR A 69 -12.20 -30.56 -8.07
C THR A 69 -11.55 -29.18 -8.19
N LYS A 70 -10.49 -28.89 -7.42
CA LYS A 70 -9.84 -27.57 -7.33
C LYS A 70 -10.86 -26.46 -7.05
N THR A 71 -11.73 -26.71 -6.08
CA THR A 71 -12.86 -25.82 -5.74
C THR A 71 -12.76 -25.35 -4.31
N ALA A 72 -12.85 -24.03 -4.12
CA ALA A 72 -13.01 -23.40 -2.81
C ALA A 72 -14.49 -23.24 -2.49
N GLY A 73 -14.88 -23.54 -1.24
CA GLY A 73 -16.22 -23.32 -0.72
C GLY A 73 -16.21 -22.28 0.40
N VAL A 74 -17.24 -21.44 0.48
CA VAL A 74 -17.49 -20.51 1.58
C VAL A 74 -18.94 -20.58 2.00
N ASN A 75 -19.19 -20.74 3.30
CA ASN A 75 -20.53 -20.62 3.88
C ASN A 75 -20.62 -19.35 4.71
N ILE A 76 -21.65 -18.55 4.49
CA ILE A 76 -21.92 -17.30 5.23
C ILE A 76 -23.40 -16.95 5.14
N ASP A 77 -24.03 -16.60 6.27
CA ASP A 77 -25.44 -16.16 6.33
C ASP A 77 -26.40 -17.14 5.63
N GLY A 78 -26.17 -18.46 5.77
CA GLY A 78 -26.97 -19.51 5.12
C GLY A 78 -26.74 -19.65 3.61
N LYS A 79 -25.80 -18.94 3.03
CA LYS A 79 -25.38 -19.11 1.62
C LYS A 79 -24.16 -19.99 1.53
N THR A 80 -24.20 -20.98 0.65
CA THR A 80 -23.03 -21.75 0.22
C THR A 80 -22.55 -21.24 -1.13
N VAL A 81 -21.27 -20.85 -1.20
CA VAL A 81 -20.63 -20.41 -2.44
C VAL A 81 -19.53 -21.38 -2.80
N SER A 82 -19.45 -21.82 -4.03
CA SER A 82 -18.35 -22.63 -4.55
C SER A 82 -17.71 -21.96 -5.78
N LEU A 83 -16.39 -21.97 -5.84
CA LEU A 83 -15.54 -21.28 -6.81
C LEU A 83 -14.48 -22.25 -7.32
N THR A 84 -14.47 -22.54 -8.62
CA THR A 84 -13.46 -23.45 -9.23
C THR A 84 -12.29 -22.63 -9.77
N ILE A 85 -11.06 -23.08 -9.52
CA ILE A 85 -9.85 -22.45 -10.04
C ILE A 85 -9.85 -22.40 -11.57
N GLY A 86 -9.43 -21.27 -12.13
CA GLY A 86 -9.40 -21.03 -13.57
C GLY A 86 -10.76 -20.65 -14.18
N SER A 87 -11.84 -20.64 -13.36
CA SER A 87 -13.19 -20.30 -13.79
C SER A 87 -13.63 -18.93 -13.25
N SER A 88 -14.42 -18.22 -14.04
CA SER A 88 -15.20 -17.06 -13.60
C SER A 88 -16.62 -17.42 -13.13
N LYS A 89 -17.00 -18.72 -13.18
CA LYS A 89 -18.28 -19.18 -12.67
C LYS A 89 -18.17 -19.46 -11.18
N ALA A 90 -19.15 -18.98 -10.43
CA ALA A 90 -19.42 -19.33 -9.05
C ALA A 90 -20.77 -20.05 -8.97
N TYR A 91 -20.99 -20.85 -7.95
CA TYR A 91 -22.30 -21.44 -7.66
C TYR A 91 -22.75 -20.98 -6.28
N ILE A 92 -23.92 -20.36 -6.21
CA ILE A 92 -24.53 -19.85 -4.99
C ILE A 92 -25.74 -20.72 -4.68
N ASN A 93 -25.69 -21.49 -3.58
CA ASN A 93 -26.72 -22.48 -3.26
C ASN A 93 -27.04 -23.42 -4.45
N GLY A 94 -25.99 -23.82 -5.20
CA GLY A 94 -26.13 -24.65 -6.42
C GLY A 94 -26.49 -23.89 -7.68
N SER A 95 -26.97 -22.66 -7.64
CA SER A 95 -27.32 -21.86 -8.79
C SER A 95 -26.09 -21.11 -9.38
N PRO A 96 -25.92 -21.11 -10.71
CA PRO A 96 -24.78 -20.49 -11.35
C PRO A 96 -24.80 -18.95 -11.23
N SER A 97 -23.65 -18.38 -11.01
CA SER A 97 -23.37 -16.93 -11.00
C SER A 97 -22.06 -16.66 -11.73
N THR A 98 -21.81 -15.41 -12.13
CA THR A 98 -20.58 -15.03 -12.82
C THR A 98 -19.81 -13.99 -12.01
N MET A 99 -18.52 -14.26 -11.80
CA MET A 99 -17.58 -13.32 -11.22
C MET A 99 -16.96 -12.43 -12.32
N ASN A 100 -16.49 -11.25 -11.93
CA ASN A 100 -15.78 -10.33 -12.82
C ASN A 100 -14.30 -10.71 -13.07
N GLY A 101 -13.91 -11.93 -12.71
CA GLY A 101 -12.58 -12.48 -12.93
C GLY A 101 -12.52 -13.97 -12.54
N LYS A 102 -11.43 -14.64 -12.92
CA LYS A 102 -11.22 -16.05 -12.64
C LYS A 102 -10.50 -16.23 -11.32
N ALA A 103 -10.98 -17.12 -10.44
CA ALA A 103 -10.20 -17.54 -9.26
C ALA A 103 -8.89 -18.20 -9.69
N PHE A 104 -7.81 -17.98 -8.94
CA PHE A 104 -6.51 -18.60 -9.21
C PHE A 104 -5.77 -18.92 -7.88
N ILE A 105 -4.73 -19.76 -7.98
CA ILE A 105 -3.84 -20.05 -6.86
C ILE A 105 -2.51 -19.30 -7.08
N SER A 106 -2.02 -18.64 -6.03
CA SER A 106 -0.69 -18.06 -5.95
C SER A 106 -0.13 -18.26 -4.56
N ASN A 107 1.13 -18.67 -4.45
CA ASN A 107 1.80 -18.92 -3.16
C ASN A 107 0.99 -19.79 -2.18
N GLY A 108 0.29 -20.81 -2.70
CA GLY A 108 -0.56 -21.69 -1.88
C GLY A 108 -1.86 -21.05 -1.37
N ARG A 109 -2.23 -19.87 -1.86
CA ARG A 109 -3.47 -19.16 -1.51
C ARG A 109 -4.42 -19.10 -2.69
N THR A 110 -5.71 -19.28 -2.43
CA THR A 110 -6.78 -19.09 -3.41
C THR A 110 -7.16 -17.63 -3.47
N TYR A 111 -6.88 -17.00 -4.60
CA TYR A 111 -7.25 -15.62 -4.89
C TYR A 111 -8.58 -15.54 -5.61
N VAL A 112 -9.42 -14.64 -5.17
CA VAL A 112 -10.76 -14.41 -5.74
C VAL A 112 -10.97 -12.93 -6.02
N PRO A 113 -11.81 -12.58 -7.02
CA PRO A 113 -12.19 -11.19 -7.25
C PRO A 113 -12.95 -10.65 -6.03
N VAL A 114 -12.36 -9.68 -5.34
CA VAL A 114 -12.89 -9.14 -4.06
C VAL A 114 -14.33 -8.67 -4.20
N ARG A 115 -14.62 -7.87 -5.25
CA ARG A 115 -15.97 -7.34 -5.48
C ARG A 115 -16.99 -8.43 -5.70
N SER A 116 -16.66 -9.48 -6.46
CA SER A 116 -17.59 -10.57 -6.74
C SER A 116 -17.94 -11.34 -5.48
N LEU A 117 -16.94 -11.71 -4.68
CA LEU A 117 -17.17 -12.46 -3.45
C LEU A 117 -17.97 -11.63 -2.43
N ALA A 118 -17.55 -10.38 -2.19
CA ALA A 118 -18.21 -9.50 -1.23
C ALA A 118 -19.68 -9.21 -1.61
N ASN A 119 -19.96 -8.97 -2.91
CA ASN A 119 -21.33 -8.74 -3.39
C ASN A 119 -22.23 -9.97 -3.20
N ILE A 120 -21.71 -11.19 -3.39
CA ILE A 120 -22.45 -12.43 -3.12
C ILE A 120 -22.91 -12.47 -1.65
N PHE A 121 -22.12 -11.91 -0.75
CA PHE A 121 -22.41 -11.83 0.69
C PHE A 121 -23.14 -10.54 1.10
N ASN A 122 -23.73 -9.82 0.12
CA ASN A 122 -24.49 -8.58 0.33
C ASN A 122 -23.64 -7.44 0.94
N ALA A 123 -22.33 -7.44 0.73
CA ALA A 123 -21.45 -6.34 1.09
C ALA A 123 -21.26 -5.42 -0.12
N LYS A 124 -21.18 -4.11 0.13
CA LYS A 124 -20.81 -3.10 -0.88
C LYS A 124 -19.30 -3.01 -0.98
N VAL A 125 -18.79 -2.75 -2.20
CA VAL A 125 -17.34 -2.63 -2.44
C VAL A 125 -17.06 -1.35 -3.20
N ASN A 126 -16.23 -0.49 -2.59
CA ASN A 126 -15.71 0.71 -3.19
C ASN A 126 -14.19 0.60 -3.35
N TRP A 127 -13.66 1.32 -4.32
CA TRP A 127 -12.24 1.55 -4.47
C TRP A 127 -11.91 2.95 -3.94
N ASP A 128 -11.00 3.01 -3.01
CA ASP A 128 -10.45 4.27 -2.52
C ASP A 128 -9.10 4.52 -3.18
N GLY A 129 -9.10 5.36 -4.20
CA GLY A 129 -7.89 5.71 -4.95
C GLY A 129 -6.96 6.66 -4.19
N GLN A 130 -7.47 7.35 -3.16
CA GLN A 130 -6.67 8.25 -2.34
C GLN A 130 -5.71 7.47 -1.42
N TYR A 131 -6.13 6.29 -0.95
CA TYR A 131 -5.33 5.44 -0.05
C TYR A 131 -4.93 4.12 -0.69
N TYR A 132 -5.33 3.91 -1.93
CA TYR A 132 -5.05 2.70 -2.69
C TYR A 132 -5.49 1.43 -1.96
N ASN A 133 -6.73 1.46 -1.50
CA ASN A 133 -7.35 0.35 -0.80
C ASN A 133 -8.74 -0.03 -1.35
N VAL A 134 -9.21 -1.22 -0.97
CA VAL A 134 -10.58 -1.66 -1.19
C VAL A 134 -11.36 -1.55 0.10
N GLU A 135 -12.42 -0.75 0.11
CA GLU A 135 -13.36 -0.65 1.21
C GLU A 135 -14.55 -1.58 0.99
N ILE A 136 -14.75 -2.53 1.89
CA ILE A 136 -15.90 -3.45 1.94
C ILE A 136 -16.81 -3.00 3.06
N SER A 137 -18.05 -2.65 2.73
CA SER A 137 -19.04 -2.21 3.71
C SER A 137 -20.14 -3.25 3.88
N LYS A 138 -20.24 -3.82 5.09
CA LYS A 138 -21.31 -4.70 5.56
C LYS A 138 -21.64 -4.35 7.02
N PRO A 139 -22.47 -3.33 7.27
CA PRO A 139 -22.73 -2.80 8.63
C PRO A 139 -23.26 -3.82 9.64
N SER A 140 -23.87 -4.92 9.16
CA SER A 140 -24.37 -6.01 10.02
C SER A 140 -23.25 -6.89 10.60
N VAL A 141 -22.00 -6.67 10.19
CA VAL A 141 -20.85 -7.46 10.61
C VAL A 141 -19.91 -6.61 11.48
N ASN A 142 -19.61 -7.10 12.69
CA ASN A 142 -18.46 -6.63 13.45
C ASN A 142 -17.25 -7.46 13.05
N VAL A 143 -16.24 -6.82 12.49
CA VAL A 143 -15.01 -7.49 12.08
C VAL A 143 -14.38 -8.20 13.27
N PRO A 144 -14.03 -9.51 13.17
CA PRO A 144 -13.35 -10.18 14.27
C PRO A 144 -12.03 -9.49 14.61
N GLU A 145 -11.75 -9.28 15.88
CA GLU A 145 -10.53 -8.64 16.38
C GLU A 145 -9.25 -9.32 15.85
N SER A 146 -9.28 -10.64 15.73
CA SER A 146 -8.18 -11.43 15.17
C SER A 146 -7.86 -11.11 13.71
N MET A 147 -8.84 -10.55 12.97
CA MET A 147 -8.71 -10.17 11.56
C MET A 147 -8.29 -8.72 11.39
N ILE A 148 -8.35 -7.88 12.43
CA ILE A 148 -7.97 -6.48 12.32
C ILE A 148 -6.45 -6.37 12.30
N ASP A 149 -5.93 -5.70 11.26
CA ASP A 149 -4.53 -5.31 11.20
C ASP A 149 -4.35 -3.99 11.97
N LYS A 150 -3.53 -4.04 13.01
CA LYS A 150 -3.22 -2.88 13.87
C LYS A 150 -1.82 -2.33 13.63
N THR A 151 -1.20 -2.70 12.52
CA THR A 151 0.17 -2.25 12.18
C THR A 151 0.22 -0.73 12.07
N PHE A 152 -0.83 -0.11 11.53
CA PHE A 152 -1.00 1.34 11.47
C PHE A 152 -2.48 1.73 11.42
N THR A 153 -2.77 2.95 11.76
CA THR A 153 -4.09 3.55 11.64
C THR A 153 -4.25 4.30 10.30
N HIS A 154 -5.49 4.61 9.95
CA HIS A 154 -5.78 5.42 8.76
C HIS A 154 -5.16 6.82 8.84
N ASP A 155 -5.20 7.45 10.02
CA ASP A 155 -4.62 8.77 10.25
C ASP A 155 -3.09 8.78 10.15
N GLU A 156 -2.42 7.74 10.64
CA GLU A 156 -0.97 7.58 10.49
C GLU A 156 -0.57 7.47 9.02
N LEU A 157 -1.27 6.63 8.24
CA LEU A 157 -1.03 6.54 6.80
C LEU A 157 -1.30 7.88 6.10
N TYR A 158 -2.40 8.56 6.46
CA TYR A 158 -2.78 9.83 5.88
C TYR A 158 -1.68 10.88 6.04
N TRP A 159 -1.28 11.17 7.27
CA TRP A 159 -0.31 12.22 7.55
C TRP A 159 1.09 11.87 7.07
N LEU A 160 1.51 10.59 7.20
CA LEU A 160 2.81 10.15 6.71
C LEU A 160 2.89 10.27 5.18
N ALA A 161 1.86 9.87 4.45
CA ALA A 161 1.83 10.01 2.98
C ALA A 161 1.87 11.49 2.55
N LYS A 162 1.17 12.37 3.27
CA LYS A 162 1.14 13.82 3.01
C LYS A 162 2.53 14.44 3.16
N ILE A 163 3.21 14.18 4.28
CA ILE A 163 4.55 14.75 4.50
C ILE A 163 5.59 14.20 3.54
N ILE A 164 5.56 12.88 3.25
CA ILE A 164 6.43 12.26 2.25
C ILE A 164 6.23 12.91 0.88
N ASN A 165 4.96 13.16 0.50
CA ASN A 165 4.65 13.80 -0.77
C ASN A 165 5.19 15.22 -0.85
N ALA A 166 5.02 15.99 0.20
CA ALA A 166 5.41 17.40 0.26
C ALA A 166 6.94 17.58 0.29
N GLU A 167 7.65 16.75 1.06
CA GLU A 167 9.11 16.84 1.26
C GLU A 167 9.92 16.10 0.17
N SER A 168 9.36 15.05 -0.43
CA SER A 168 10.10 14.16 -1.32
C SER A 168 9.33 13.71 -2.55
N GLY A 169 8.29 14.43 -2.97
CA GLY A 169 7.43 14.07 -4.10
C GLY A 169 8.19 13.80 -5.41
N GLY A 170 9.29 14.50 -5.66
CA GLY A 170 10.18 14.30 -6.81
C GLY A 170 11.25 13.22 -6.65
N GLU A 171 11.40 12.63 -5.46
CA GLU A 171 12.45 11.65 -5.17
C GLU A 171 12.15 10.26 -5.73
N ILE A 172 13.22 9.43 -5.84
CA ILE A 172 13.09 8.00 -6.08
C ILE A 172 12.35 7.32 -4.92
N GLN A 173 11.74 6.16 -5.16
CA GLN A 173 10.93 5.47 -4.14
C GLN A 173 11.68 5.25 -2.82
N LYS A 174 12.97 4.84 -2.89
CA LYS A 174 13.82 4.67 -1.69
C LYS A 174 14.02 5.97 -0.92
N GLY A 175 14.12 7.11 -1.60
CA GLY A 175 14.23 8.43 -0.97
C GLY A 175 12.95 8.81 -0.24
N LYS A 176 11.78 8.54 -0.86
CA LYS A 176 10.47 8.73 -0.21
C LYS A 176 10.32 7.90 1.07
N VAL A 177 10.67 6.61 1.01
CA VAL A 177 10.66 5.72 2.19
C VAL A 177 11.60 6.27 3.27
N ALA A 178 12.81 6.67 2.90
CA ALA A 178 13.78 7.20 3.86
C ALA A 178 13.29 8.48 4.57
N VAL A 179 12.57 9.37 3.88
CA VAL A 179 11.93 10.54 4.51
C VAL A 179 10.83 10.09 5.48
N GLY A 180 10.00 9.11 5.11
CA GLY A 180 9.01 8.51 6.01
C GLY A 180 9.65 7.90 7.26
N ASP A 181 10.77 7.20 7.09
CA ASP A 181 11.53 6.59 8.19
C ASP A 181 12.07 7.64 9.17
N VAL A 182 12.47 8.84 8.70
CA VAL A 182 12.86 9.94 9.63
C VAL A 182 11.67 10.34 10.50
N ILE A 183 10.47 10.47 9.94
CA ILE A 183 9.28 10.84 10.72
C ILE A 183 9.01 9.78 11.80
N LEU A 184 9.06 8.49 11.44
CA LEU A 184 8.84 7.39 12.39
C LEU A 184 9.95 7.31 13.45
N ASN A 185 11.21 7.50 13.06
CA ASN A 185 12.32 7.57 14.02
C ASN A 185 12.14 8.73 15.02
N ARG A 186 11.59 9.87 14.58
CA ARG A 186 11.28 11.00 15.47
C ARG A 186 10.17 10.64 16.45
N VAL A 187 9.10 9.95 15.99
CA VAL A 187 8.02 9.45 16.87
C VAL A 187 8.58 8.54 17.98
N GLU A 188 9.58 7.71 17.65
CA GLU A 188 10.23 6.83 18.63
C GLU A 188 11.24 7.53 19.53
N SER A 189 11.65 8.75 19.19
CA SER A 189 12.68 9.49 19.91
C SER A 189 12.07 10.36 21.03
N PRO A 190 12.60 10.32 22.25
CA PRO A 190 12.13 11.18 23.34
C PRO A 190 12.38 12.69 23.09
N LEU A 191 13.06 13.05 22.01
CA LEU A 191 13.34 14.44 21.63
C LEU A 191 12.22 15.09 20.83
N PHE A 192 11.22 14.31 20.40
CA PHE A 192 10.13 14.74 19.53
C PHE A 192 8.78 14.26 20.08
N PRO A 193 7.66 14.80 19.58
CA PRO A 193 6.33 14.27 19.87
C PRO A 193 6.18 12.78 19.49
N ASP A 194 5.34 12.08 20.22
CA ASP A 194 5.13 10.62 20.13
C ASP A 194 4.08 10.20 19.08
N THR A 195 3.66 11.08 18.20
CA THR A 195 2.73 10.81 17.12
C THR A 195 3.21 11.41 15.79
N ILE A 196 2.86 10.79 14.66
CA ILE A 196 3.19 11.30 13.33
C ILE A 196 2.66 12.73 13.15
N TYR A 197 1.40 12.96 13.52
CA TYR A 197 0.81 14.30 13.49
C TYR A 197 1.60 15.29 14.35
N GLY A 198 1.93 14.90 15.57
CA GLY A 198 2.72 15.71 16.51
C GLY A 198 4.08 16.09 15.94
N VAL A 199 4.81 15.13 15.37
CA VAL A 199 6.12 15.37 14.73
C VAL A 199 6.00 16.32 13.54
N ILE A 200 4.99 16.16 12.71
CA ILE A 200 4.80 17.01 11.52
C ILE A 200 4.50 18.44 11.94
N PHE A 201 3.58 18.65 12.88
CA PHE A 201 3.10 19.96 13.29
C PHE A 201 3.80 20.53 14.54
N ASP A 202 4.94 19.95 14.93
CA ASP A 202 5.74 20.47 16.05
C ASP A 202 6.25 21.88 15.76
N THR A 203 5.94 22.80 16.67
CA THR A 203 6.36 24.20 16.63
C THR A 203 7.13 24.62 17.89
N THR A 204 7.55 23.66 18.71
CA THR A 204 8.19 23.93 20.02
C THR A 204 9.40 24.85 19.90
N TYR A 205 10.22 24.68 18.89
CA TYR A 205 11.39 25.55 18.63
C TYR A 205 11.24 26.36 17.35
N SER A 206 10.63 25.78 16.30
CA SER A 206 10.31 26.39 15.02
C SER A 206 9.48 25.42 14.22
N VAL A 207 8.81 25.89 13.16
CA VAL A 207 8.17 24.98 12.18
C VAL A 207 9.26 24.12 11.56
N GLN A 208 9.09 22.79 11.69
CA GLN A 208 10.08 21.80 11.25
C GLN A 208 10.04 21.52 9.76
N PHE A 209 8.88 21.71 9.14
CA PHE A 209 8.61 21.36 7.75
C PHE A 209 8.01 22.55 7.00
N GLU A 210 8.69 23.01 5.95
CA GLU A 210 8.23 24.12 5.12
C GLU A 210 6.84 23.90 4.50
N PRO A 211 6.44 22.69 4.12
CA PRO A 211 5.09 22.37 3.66
C PRO A 211 3.95 22.82 4.56
N ILE A 212 4.17 23.00 5.84
CA ILE A 212 3.15 23.54 6.76
C ILE A 212 2.93 25.03 6.51
N LEU A 213 4.02 25.77 6.25
CA LEU A 213 3.98 27.23 6.03
C LEU A 213 3.39 27.60 4.67
N ASN A 214 3.71 26.83 3.64
CA ASN A 214 3.25 27.08 2.27
C ASN A 214 1.97 26.35 1.91
N GLY A 215 1.44 25.49 2.80
CA GLY A 215 0.19 24.75 2.64
C GLY A 215 0.28 23.49 1.77
N SER A 216 1.44 23.13 1.21
CA SER A 216 1.59 21.95 0.36
C SER A 216 1.38 20.63 1.11
N ILE A 217 1.44 20.63 2.46
CA ILE A 217 1.08 19.48 3.30
C ILE A 217 -0.38 19.03 3.06
N TYR A 218 -1.28 19.92 2.62
CA TYR A 218 -2.70 19.60 2.40
C TYR A 218 -2.98 19.09 0.97
N GLU A 219 -2.00 19.11 0.07
CA GLU A 219 -2.16 18.57 -1.27
C GLU A 219 -2.35 17.03 -1.24
N ASN A 220 -3.00 16.48 -2.27
CA ASN A 220 -3.19 15.03 -2.34
C ASN A 220 -1.86 14.31 -2.56
N ALA A 221 -1.58 13.33 -1.72
CA ALA A 221 -0.41 12.49 -1.87
C ALA A 221 -0.50 11.65 -3.15
N SER A 222 0.63 11.53 -3.85
CA SER A 222 0.74 10.65 -5.01
C SER A 222 0.68 9.18 -4.57
N ILE A 223 0.29 8.30 -5.50
CA ILE A 223 0.30 6.84 -5.27
C ILE A 223 1.67 6.33 -4.79
N HIS A 224 2.76 6.90 -5.30
CA HIS A 224 4.11 6.54 -4.89
C HIS A 224 4.42 6.98 -3.45
N SER A 225 3.92 8.15 -3.03
CA SER A 225 4.08 8.64 -1.66
C SER A 225 3.24 7.81 -0.67
N ILE A 226 2.03 7.39 -1.06
CA ILE A 226 1.20 6.46 -0.29
C ILE A 226 1.91 5.11 -0.15
N GLY A 227 2.45 4.57 -1.24
CA GLY A 227 3.22 3.32 -1.20
C GLY A 227 4.47 3.42 -0.33
N ALA A 228 5.17 4.56 -0.34
CA ALA A 228 6.30 4.80 0.53
C ALA A 228 5.88 4.85 2.01
N ALA A 229 4.78 5.54 2.33
CA ALA A 229 4.23 5.58 3.68
C ALA A 229 3.87 4.19 4.21
N LYS A 230 3.15 3.38 3.41
CA LYS A 230 2.85 1.98 3.75
C LYS A 230 4.13 1.17 4.01
N THR A 231 5.14 1.34 3.15
CA THR A 231 6.42 0.63 3.29
C THR A 231 7.13 1.02 4.59
N SER A 232 7.19 2.31 4.94
CA SER A 232 7.79 2.77 6.19
C SER A 232 7.02 2.27 7.41
N LEU A 233 5.69 2.28 7.38
CA LEU A 233 4.85 1.82 8.49
C LEU A 233 4.93 0.31 8.76
N THR A 234 5.31 -0.49 7.76
CA THR A 234 5.29 -1.96 7.84
C THR A 234 6.67 -2.61 7.93
N ASN A 235 7.73 -1.89 7.55
CA ASN A 235 9.09 -2.44 7.46
C ASN A 235 10.05 -1.75 8.45
N ALA A 236 11.20 -2.39 8.67
CA ALA A 236 12.28 -1.77 9.43
C ALA A 236 12.87 -0.56 8.68
N SER A 237 13.27 0.45 9.42
CA SER A 237 13.86 1.69 8.88
C SER A 237 15.07 1.41 7.98
N THR A 238 15.09 2.05 6.81
CA THR A 238 16.15 1.95 5.81
C THR A 238 17.36 2.83 6.09
N ILE A 239 17.21 3.75 7.05
CA ILE A 239 18.20 4.78 7.45
C ILE A 239 18.63 4.66 8.91
N GLY A 240 18.43 3.50 9.53
CA GLY A 240 18.74 3.29 10.94
C GLY A 240 17.99 4.28 11.84
N LYS A 241 18.68 5.00 12.71
CA LYS A 241 18.07 5.96 13.65
C LYS A 241 18.26 7.43 13.26
N CYS A 242 18.38 7.73 11.96
CA CYS A 242 18.49 9.11 11.50
C CYS A 242 17.24 9.92 11.87
N LEU A 243 17.49 11.10 12.42
CA LEU A 243 16.45 12.06 12.85
C LEU A 243 16.40 13.30 11.96
N TYR A 244 17.37 13.46 11.05
CA TYR A 244 17.51 14.64 10.20
C TYR A 244 17.80 14.25 8.77
N PHE A 245 17.30 15.06 7.85
CA PHE A 245 17.65 14.99 6.44
C PHE A 245 17.70 16.39 5.84
N LEU A 246 18.41 16.53 4.73
CA LEU A 246 18.40 17.73 3.89
C LEU A 246 18.80 17.35 2.46
N ASN A 247 18.40 18.17 1.52
CA ASN A 247 18.98 18.15 0.18
C ASN A 247 20.16 19.13 0.14
N PRO A 248 21.42 18.66 0.05
CA PRO A 248 22.60 19.51 0.16
C PRO A 248 22.74 20.53 -0.98
N THR A 249 22.06 20.31 -2.13
CA THR A 249 22.15 21.20 -3.30
C THR A 249 21.26 22.44 -3.17
N ILE A 250 20.20 22.38 -2.36
CA ILE A 250 19.22 23.47 -2.20
C ILE A 250 19.10 23.97 -0.75
N ALA A 251 19.75 23.30 0.21
CA ALA A 251 19.67 23.65 1.61
C ALA A 251 20.22 25.07 1.84
N GLN A 252 19.39 25.92 2.48
CA GLN A 252 19.78 27.30 2.83
C GLN A 252 20.63 27.39 4.09
N SER A 253 20.68 26.33 4.90
CA SER A 253 21.43 26.25 6.14
C SER A 253 22.35 25.05 6.17
N SER A 254 23.59 25.24 6.62
CA SER A 254 24.55 24.16 6.86
C SER A 254 24.53 23.64 8.30
N TRP A 255 23.51 23.98 9.10
CA TRP A 255 23.48 23.64 10.51
C TRP A 255 23.48 22.13 10.74
N ILE A 256 22.63 21.38 10.03
CA ILE A 256 22.57 19.91 10.13
C ILE A 256 23.93 19.31 9.80
N GLN A 257 24.53 19.69 8.68
CA GLN A 257 25.82 19.18 8.22
C GLN A 257 26.95 19.43 9.25
N LYS A 258 26.90 20.55 10.00
CA LYS A 258 27.91 20.90 11.00
C LYS A 258 27.67 20.28 12.38
N ASN A 259 26.42 19.94 12.72
CA ASN A 259 26.05 19.58 14.09
C ASN A 259 25.50 18.14 14.22
N ARG A 260 25.38 17.41 13.12
CA ARG A 260 24.85 16.03 13.10
C ARG A 260 25.81 15.09 12.39
N VAL A 261 25.78 13.82 12.78
CA VAL A 261 26.65 12.80 12.17
C VAL A 261 26.00 12.33 10.87
N PHE A 262 26.70 12.51 9.76
CA PHE A 262 26.27 12.00 8.47
C PHE A 262 26.18 10.47 8.50
N TYR A 263 25.08 9.91 7.97
CA TYR A 263 24.85 8.48 7.89
C TYR A 263 24.96 7.98 6.44
N LYS A 264 24.15 8.49 5.53
CA LYS A 264 24.21 8.15 4.10
C LYS A 264 23.38 9.09 3.22
N THR A 265 23.63 9.01 1.91
CA THR A 265 22.83 9.68 0.88
C THR A 265 21.86 8.67 0.22
N ILE A 266 20.61 9.06 0.01
CA ILE A 266 19.62 8.35 -0.80
C ILE A 266 18.91 9.35 -1.70
N GLY A 267 18.98 9.17 -3.02
CA GLY A 267 18.48 10.15 -3.97
C GLY A 267 19.21 11.48 -3.84
N ASN A 268 18.46 12.57 -3.71
CA ASN A 268 19.02 13.91 -3.51
C ASN A 268 19.12 14.30 -2.02
N HIS A 269 18.82 13.40 -1.08
CA HIS A 269 18.84 13.70 0.35
C HIS A 269 20.00 13.03 1.08
N ASP A 270 20.62 13.78 1.96
CA ASP A 270 21.57 13.30 2.95
C ASP A 270 20.85 13.11 4.29
N PHE A 271 21.10 11.96 4.94
CA PHE A 271 20.49 11.56 6.22
C PHE A 271 21.51 11.58 7.34
N TYR A 272 21.08 12.06 8.53
CA TYR A 272 21.95 12.30 9.68
C TYR A 272 21.32 11.77 10.99
N LEU A 273 22.22 11.33 11.89
CA LEU A 273 21.86 10.91 13.25
C LEU A 273 21.64 12.11 14.18
#